data_479fd5c284295eb6a14b8bf56e2e074d
#
_entry.id   479fd5c284295eb6a14b8bf56e2e074d
#
_cell.length_a   1.000
_cell.length_b   1.000
_cell.length_c   1.000
_cell.angle_alpha   90.00
_cell.angle_beta   90.00
_cell.angle_gamma   90.00
#
_symmetry.space_group_name_H-M   'P 1'
#
loop_
_entity.id
_entity.type
_entity.pdbx_description
1 polymer ?
#
loop_
_entity_poly.entity_id
_entity_poly.type
_entity_poly.pdbx_seq_one_letter_code
_entity_poly.pdbx_strand_id
1 'polypeptide(L)'
;MLDQPLTEFLERGLAIHMGTRNAALRPNGCRVTAVRVEDQGRNLVAFIPKAVTPAVLEDLRANGQAALSFARPTDDRAVQVKGEFISAQDADAVEEAFVLGQWQSLLEELALIGLAPLTSTSTWQMWPCVAVKLRVTAVFSQTPGPEAGSVLA
;
A
#
# COMPACT_ATOMS: atom_id res chain seq x y z
N MET A 1 -11.94 7.09 -9.30
CA MET A 1 -11.80 5.70 -9.78
C MET A 1 -10.45 5.58 -10.45
N LEU A 2 -9.65 4.56 -10.09
CA LEU A 2 -8.31 4.34 -10.65
C LEU A 2 -8.46 3.99 -12.14
N ASP A 3 -7.81 4.74 -13.00
CA ASP A 3 -7.69 4.41 -14.43
C ASP A 3 -6.60 3.34 -14.65
N GLN A 4 -6.47 2.86 -15.88
CA GLN A 4 -5.50 1.83 -16.20
C GLN A 4 -4.05 2.25 -15.93
N PRO A 5 -3.58 3.47 -16.31
CA PRO A 5 -2.23 3.94 -15.99
C PRO A 5 -1.92 4.01 -14.49
N LEU A 6 -2.89 4.41 -13.65
CA LEU A 6 -2.74 4.40 -12.20
C LEU A 6 -2.71 2.97 -11.66
N THR A 7 -3.60 2.09 -12.14
CA THR A 7 -3.62 0.68 -11.76
C THR A 7 -2.26 0.01 -12.04
N GLU A 8 -1.75 0.17 -13.25
CA GLU A 8 -0.44 -0.37 -13.64
C GLU A 8 0.71 0.20 -12.79
N PHE A 9 0.61 1.46 -12.38
CA PHE A 9 1.60 2.06 -11.48
C PHE A 9 1.51 1.47 -10.08
N LEU A 10 0.31 1.38 -9.50
CA LEU A 10 0.10 0.93 -8.12
C LEU A 10 0.44 -0.55 -7.90
N GLU A 11 0.26 -1.40 -8.92
CA GLU A 11 0.54 -2.84 -8.85
C GLU A 11 2.00 -3.21 -9.14
N ARG A 12 2.88 -2.21 -9.27
CA ARG A 12 4.33 -2.43 -9.38
C ARG A 12 4.99 -2.52 -8.01
N GLY A 13 6.29 -2.84 -7.99
CA GLY A 13 7.10 -2.84 -6.78
C GLY A 13 7.36 -1.42 -6.27
N LEU A 14 6.50 -0.92 -5.42
CA LEU A 14 6.58 0.41 -4.82
C LEU A 14 6.82 0.31 -3.31
N ALA A 15 7.39 1.35 -2.73
CA ALA A 15 7.36 1.55 -1.29
C ALA A 15 5.94 1.96 -0.88
N ILE A 16 5.24 1.08 -0.16
CA ILE A 16 3.84 1.27 0.19
C ILE A 16 3.67 1.31 1.70
N HIS A 17 2.96 2.34 2.18
CA HIS A 17 2.60 2.46 3.59
C HIS A 17 1.12 2.77 3.72
N MET A 18 0.46 2.18 4.71
CA MET A 18 -0.91 2.52 5.09
C MET A 18 -0.88 3.33 6.38
N GLY A 19 -1.59 4.45 6.39
CA GLY A 19 -1.87 5.26 7.57
C GLY A 19 -3.32 5.15 7.99
N THR A 20 -3.56 5.01 9.28
CA THR A 20 -4.88 5.03 9.93
C THR A 20 -4.83 5.95 11.15
N ARG A 21 -5.93 6.13 11.84
CA ARG A 21 -6.00 6.83 13.12
C ARG A 21 -7.03 6.20 14.03
N ASN A 22 -6.81 6.30 15.34
CA ASN A 22 -7.81 5.89 16.30
C ASN A 22 -8.85 7.00 16.61
N ALA A 23 -9.80 6.71 17.51
CA ALA A 23 -10.84 7.65 17.91
C ALA A 23 -10.28 8.92 18.62
N ALA A 24 -9.10 8.82 19.25
CA ALA A 24 -8.39 9.94 19.86
C ALA A 24 -7.51 10.73 18.87
N LEU A 25 -7.69 10.51 17.55
CA LEU A 25 -6.91 11.11 16.46
C LEU A 25 -5.41 10.79 16.50
N ARG A 26 -5.01 9.75 17.22
CA ARG A 26 -3.62 9.28 17.20
C ARG A 26 -3.37 8.47 15.94
N PRO A 27 -2.35 8.82 15.15
CA PRO A 27 -2.04 8.09 13.94
C PRO A 27 -1.42 6.73 14.26
N ASN A 28 -1.76 5.74 13.44
CA ASN A 28 -1.05 4.47 13.32
C ASN A 28 -0.63 4.29 11.87
N GLY A 29 0.37 3.45 11.65
CA GLY A 29 0.82 3.16 10.29
C GLY A 29 1.54 1.82 10.22
N CYS A 30 1.53 1.25 9.03
CA CYS A 30 2.25 0.02 8.76
C CYS A 30 2.75 -0.02 7.31
N ARG A 31 3.72 -0.90 7.07
CA ARG A 31 4.14 -1.24 5.72
C ARG A 31 3.08 -2.14 5.06
N VAL A 32 2.88 -1.95 3.78
CA VAL A 32 2.07 -2.81 2.93
C VAL A 32 3.02 -3.55 1.99
N THR A 33 2.88 -4.87 1.87
CA THR A 33 3.75 -5.70 1.01
C THR A 33 3.40 -5.56 -0.45
N ALA A 34 2.11 -5.59 -0.76
CA ALA A 34 1.58 -5.53 -2.11
C ALA A 34 0.18 -4.94 -2.13
N VAL A 35 -0.27 -4.53 -3.32
CA VAL A 35 -1.67 -4.16 -3.56
C VAL A 35 -2.18 -4.82 -4.82
N ARG A 36 -3.50 -5.01 -4.88
CA ARG A 36 -4.24 -5.41 -6.08
C ARG A 36 -5.41 -4.47 -6.25
N VAL A 37 -5.59 -3.96 -7.47
CA VAL A 37 -6.74 -3.14 -7.83
C VAL A 37 -7.85 -4.03 -8.33
N GLU A 38 -9.07 -3.81 -7.86
CA GLU A 38 -10.25 -4.63 -8.16
C GLU A 38 -11.42 -3.76 -8.63
N ASP A 39 -12.45 -4.43 -9.15
CA ASP A 39 -13.72 -3.82 -9.52
C ASP A 39 -13.56 -2.59 -10.43
N GLN A 40 -12.71 -2.72 -11.45
CA GLN A 40 -12.44 -1.68 -12.44
C GLN A 40 -11.92 -0.37 -11.80
N GLY A 41 -11.01 -0.47 -10.84
CA GLY A 41 -10.40 0.67 -10.17
C GLY A 41 -11.21 1.29 -9.03
N ARG A 42 -12.31 0.67 -8.63
CA ARG A 42 -13.13 1.15 -7.51
C ARG A 42 -12.64 0.68 -6.15
N ASN A 43 -12.03 -0.48 -6.11
CA ASN A 43 -11.52 -1.09 -4.89
C ASN A 43 -10.03 -1.38 -4.98
N LEU A 44 -9.40 -1.42 -3.83
CA LEU A 44 -8.00 -1.78 -3.68
C LEU A 44 -7.88 -2.78 -2.52
N VAL A 45 -7.16 -3.87 -2.75
CA VAL A 45 -6.79 -4.83 -1.70
C VAL A 45 -5.34 -4.58 -1.32
N ALA A 46 -5.10 -4.24 -0.05
CA ALA A 46 -3.77 -4.07 0.51
C ALA A 46 -3.38 -5.31 1.32
N PHE A 47 -2.24 -5.91 0.99
CA PHE A 47 -1.68 -7.05 1.70
C PHE A 47 -0.73 -6.56 2.78
N ILE A 48 -1.14 -6.69 4.05
CA ILE A 48 -0.41 -6.18 5.20
C ILE A 48 0.19 -7.35 5.98
N PRO A 49 1.51 -7.34 6.27
CA PRO A 49 2.11 -8.39 7.09
C PRO A 49 1.39 -8.54 8.44
N LYS A 50 1.04 -9.77 8.81
CA LYS A 50 0.31 -10.04 10.06
C LYS A 50 0.98 -9.49 11.30
N ALA A 51 2.31 -9.44 11.32
CA ALA A 51 3.10 -8.97 12.45
C ALA A 51 2.84 -7.49 12.82
N VAL A 52 2.39 -6.65 11.85
CA VAL A 52 2.22 -5.20 12.02
C VAL A 52 0.76 -4.73 11.92
N THR A 53 -0.17 -5.67 11.79
CA THR A 53 -1.58 -5.39 11.47
C THR A 53 -2.47 -4.99 12.66
N PRO A 54 -2.23 -5.40 13.92
CA PRO A 54 -3.27 -5.31 14.96
C PRO A 54 -3.85 -3.90 15.17
N ALA A 55 -3.00 -2.89 15.38
CA ALA A 55 -3.46 -1.52 15.64
C ALA A 55 -4.17 -0.90 14.42
N VAL A 56 -3.67 -1.17 13.22
CA VAL A 56 -4.27 -0.68 11.97
C VAL A 56 -5.66 -1.29 11.76
N LEU A 57 -5.83 -2.60 12.00
CA LEU A 57 -7.15 -3.26 11.89
C LEU A 57 -8.14 -2.77 12.94
N GLU A 58 -7.69 -2.47 14.15
CA GLU A 58 -8.53 -1.88 15.19
C GLU A 58 -9.08 -0.52 14.74
N ASP A 59 -8.23 0.35 14.21
CA ASP A 59 -8.63 1.66 13.69
C ASP A 59 -9.60 1.54 12.51
N LEU A 60 -9.31 0.66 11.55
CA LEU A 60 -10.16 0.46 10.38
C LEU A 60 -11.55 -0.03 10.76
N ARG A 61 -11.65 -0.92 11.75
CA ARG A 61 -12.95 -1.38 12.27
C ARG A 61 -13.70 -0.29 13.02
N ALA A 62 -12.96 0.62 13.67
CA ALA A 62 -13.55 1.69 14.47
C ALA A 62 -14.07 2.86 13.62
N ASN A 63 -13.39 3.26 12.54
CA ASN A 63 -13.75 4.45 11.78
C ASN A 63 -13.72 4.29 10.25
N GLY A 64 -13.21 3.19 9.75
CA GLY A 64 -13.22 2.86 8.32
C GLY A 64 -12.27 3.65 7.43
N GLN A 65 -11.46 4.55 7.96
CA GLN A 65 -10.65 5.48 7.15
C GLN A 65 -9.20 5.01 7.01
N ALA A 66 -8.70 4.99 5.77
CA ALA A 66 -7.30 4.72 5.47
C ALA A 66 -6.75 5.67 4.41
N ALA A 67 -5.45 5.90 4.47
CA ALA A 67 -4.68 6.52 3.41
C ALA A 67 -3.47 5.63 3.10
N LEU A 68 -3.25 5.31 1.83
CA LEU A 68 -2.08 4.59 1.37
C LEU A 68 -1.18 5.56 0.60
N SER A 69 0.10 5.57 0.92
CA SER A 69 1.12 6.26 0.13
C SER A 69 1.95 5.26 -0.65
N PHE A 70 2.17 5.58 -1.91
CA PHE A 70 2.94 4.80 -2.87
C PHE A 70 4.08 5.66 -3.39
N ALA A 71 5.29 5.14 -3.39
CA ALA A 71 6.44 5.85 -3.94
C ALA A 71 7.33 4.90 -4.74
N ARG A 72 7.75 5.34 -5.93
CA ARG A 72 8.74 4.63 -6.74
C ARG A 72 10.13 5.21 -6.44
N PRO A 73 11.07 4.38 -5.96
CA PRO A 73 12.38 4.88 -5.53
C PRO A 73 13.24 5.49 -6.64
N THR A 74 13.05 5.07 -7.90
CA THR A 74 13.92 5.46 -9.01
C THR A 74 13.65 6.84 -9.57
N ASP A 75 12.46 7.41 -9.38
CA ASP A 75 12.07 8.72 -9.93
C ASP A 75 11.21 9.58 -9.00
N ASP A 76 11.06 9.17 -7.75
CA ASP A 76 10.25 9.84 -6.73
C ASP A 76 8.76 10.03 -7.10
N ARG A 77 8.29 9.38 -8.16
CA ARG A 77 6.86 9.40 -8.47
C ARG A 77 6.08 8.83 -7.31
N ALA A 78 5.17 9.65 -6.78
CA ALA A 78 4.41 9.29 -5.59
C ALA A 78 2.91 9.60 -5.75
N VAL A 79 2.09 8.72 -5.19
CA VAL A 79 0.62 8.80 -5.21
C VAL A 79 0.10 8.50 -3.82
N GLN A 80 -0.95 9.20 -3.41
CA GLN A 80 -1.73 8.85 -2.22
C GLN A 80 -3.13 8.44 -2.63
N VAL A 81 -3.56 7.27 -2.14
CA VAL A 81 -4.94 6.77 -2.30
C VAL A 81 -5.63 6.84 -0.95
N LYS A 82 -6.76 7.52 -0.87
CA LYS A 82 -7.66 7.47 0.29
C LYS A 82 -8.76 6.46 0.04
N GLY A 83 -9.15 5.76 1.08
CA GLY A 83 -10.16 4.72 0.97
C GLY A 83 -10.94 4.48 2.25
N GLU A 84 -12.09 3.83 2.07
CA GLU A 84 -12.95 3.37 3.15
C GLU A 84 -12.87 1.85 3.28
N PHE A 85 -12.75 1.38 4.50
CA PHE A 85 -12.64 -0.03 4.84
C PHE A 85 -13.92 -0.80 4.45
N ILE A 86 -13.73 -1.92 3.75
CA ILE A 86 -14.80 -2.85 3.39
C ILE A 86 -14.68 -4.12 4.23
N SER A 87 -13.52 -4.78 4.18
CA SER A 87 -13.29 -6.06 4.84
C SER A 87 -11.81 -6.33 5.08
N ALA A 88 -11.52 -7.24 5.98
CA ALA A 88 -10.19 -7.80 6.19
C ALA A 88 -10.31 -9.30 6.44
N GLN A 89 -9.44 -10.07 5.81
CA GLN A 89 -9.35 -11.52 5.97
C GLN A 89 -7.90 -11.97 5.82
N ASP A 90 -7.58 -13.15 6.31
CA ASP A 90 -6.28 -13.75 6.04
C ASP A 90 -6.10 -13.93 4.54
N ALA A 91 -4.94 -13.53 4.03
CA ALA A 91 -4.60 -13.75 2.64
C ALA A 91 -4.46 -15.27 2.37
N ASP A 92 -5.01 -15.71 1.25
CA ASP A 92 -4.94 -17.12 0.84
C ASP A 92 -3.50 -17.46 0.39
N ALA A 93 -3.09 -18.71 0.62
CA ALA A 93 -1.78 -19.22 0.20
C ALA A 93 -1.53 -19.08 -1.31
N VAL A 94 -2.58 -19.11 -2.13
CA VAL A 94 -2.47 -18.88 -3.59
C VAL A 94 -2.02 -17.46 -3.94
N GLU A 95 -2.18 -16.49 -3.04
CA GLU A 95 -1.79 -15.09 -3.23
C GLU A 95 -0.32 -14.83 -2.89
N GLU A 96 0.36 -15.78 -2.21
CA GLU A 96 1.74 -15.59 -1.73
C GLU A 96 2.70 -15.21 -2.85
N ALA A 97 2.68 -15.93 -3.96
CA ALA A 97 3.56 -15.67 -5.09
C ALA A 97 3.36 -14.27 -5.69
N PHE A 98 2.11 -13.82 -5.80
CA PHE A 98 1.78 -12.47 -6.25
C PHE A 98 2.30 -11.40 -5.29
N VAL A 99 2.06 -11.58 -3.99
CA VAL A 99 2.45 -10.63 -2.95
C VAL A 99 3.97 -10.51 -2.86
N LEU A 100 4.67 -11.64 -2.80
CA LEU A 100 6.13 -11.64 -2.73
C LEU A 100 6.78 -11.19 -4.04
N GLY A 101 6.11 -11.36 -5.19
CA GLY A 101 6.56 -10.85 -6.48
C GLY A 101 6.59 -9.31 -6.51
N GLN A 102 5.59 -8.62 -5.97
CA GLN A 102 5.63 -7.15 -5.84
C GLN A 102 6.72 -6.70 -4.85
N TRP A 103 6.90 -7.42 -3.75
CA TRP A 103 8.00 -7.14 -2.83
C TRP A 103 9.37 -7.27 -3.51
N GLN A 104 9.58 -8.32 -4.28
CA GLN A 104 10.81 -8.52 -5.03
C GLN A 104 11.06 -7.38 -6.03
N SER A 105 10.02 -6.94 -6.73
CA SER A 105 10.12 -5.79 -7.65
C SER A 105 10.53 -4.50 -6.93
N LEU A 106 10.08 -4.25 -5.69
CA LEU A 106 10.58 -3.13 -4.90
C LEU A 106 12.08 -3.27 -4.58
N LEU A 107 12.54 -4.48 -4.24
CA LEU A 107 13.97 -4.70 -3.99
C LEU A 107 14.82 -4.44 -5.24
N GLU A 108 14.31 -4.76 -6.41
CA GLU A 108 14.94 -4.45 -7.70
C GLU A 108 15.01 -2.94 -7.96
N GLU A 109 13.93 -2.19 -7.72
CA GLU A 109 13.90 -0.72 -7.79
C GLU A 109 14.93 -0.08 -6.84
N LEU A 110 15.02 -0.59 -5.60
CA LEU A 110 16.00 -0.11 -4.62
C LEU A 110 17.44 -0.39 -5.05
N ALA A 111 17.69 -1.53 -5.68
CA ALA A 111 19.01 -1.87 -6.20
C ALA A 111 19.45 -0.90 -7.32
N LEU A 112 18.52 -0.44 -8.17
CA LEU A 112 18.81 0.53 -9.24
C LEU A 112 19.32 1.88 -8.71
N ILE A 113 18.95 2.27 -7.50
CA ILE A 113 19.42 3.50 -6.85
C ILE A 113 20.58 3.25 -5.87
N GLY A 114 21.22 2.07 -5.93
CA GLY A 114 22.38 1.74 -5.12
C GLY A 114 22.06 1.28 -3.68
N LEU A 115 20.79 1.13 -3.34
CA LEU A 115 20.36 0.51 -2.09
C LEU A 115 20.29 -1.01 -2.33
N ALA A 116 21.43 -1.67 -2.27
CA ALA A 116 21.45 -3.14 -2.26
C ALA A 116 20.51 -3.64 -1.15
N PRO A 117 19.87 -4.82 -1.31
CA PRO A 117 19.03 -5.40 -0.27
C PRO A 117 19.82 -5.38 1.03
N LEU A 118 19.48 -4.42 1.87
CA LEU A 118 20.10 -4.25 3.16
C LEU A 118 19.84 -5.55 3.92
N THR A 119 20.84 -6.04 4.61
CA THR A 119 20.69 -7.17 5.55
C THR A 119 19.53 -6.96 6.53
N SER A 120 19.13 -5.71 6.75
CA SER A 120 17.93 -5.32 7.50
C SER A 120 16.61 -5.76 6.84
N THR A 121 16.55 -5.92 5.52
CA THR A 121 15.32 -6.39 4.85
C THR A 121 15.08 -7.88 5.08
N SER A 122 16.10 -8.65 5.40
CA SER A 122 15.98 -10.08 5.74
C SER A 122 15.22 -10.32 7.04
N THR A 123 15.09 -9.31 7.91
CA THR A 123 14.31 -9.39 9.16
C THR A 123 12.83 -9.01 8.97
N TRP A 124 12.45 -8.47 7.81
CA TRP A 124 11.08 -8.08 7.55
C TRP A 124 10.25 -9.28 7.11
N GLN A 125 9.31 -9.67 7.94
CA GLN A 125 8.33 -10.68 7.57
C GLN A 125 7.28 -10.05 6.66
N MET A 126 7.41 -10.31 5.36
CA MET A 126 6.50 -9.78 4.33
C MET A 126 5.31 -10.72 4.06
N TRP A 127 5.33 -11.91 4.63
CA TRP A 127 4.29 -12.93 4.60
C TRP A 127 4.29 -13.71 5.94
N PRO A 128 3.18 -14.22 6.47
CA PRO A 128 1.82 -14.15 5.93
C PRO A 128 1.18 -12.75 6.08
N CYS A 129 0.18 -12.47 5.24
CA CYS A 129 -0.52 -11.20 5.20
C CYS A 129 -1.99 -11.30 5.61
N VAL A 130 -2.55 -10.15 5.98
CA VAL A 130 -3.99 -9.89 5.97
C VAL A 130 -4.30 -9.08 4.71
N ALA A 131 -5.29 -9.53 3.95
CA ALA A 131 -5.84 -8.83 2.79
C ALA A 131 -6.91 -7.85 3.28
N VAL A 132 -6.63 -6.55 3.19
CA VAL A 132 -7.53 -5.47 3.59
C VAL A 132 -8.12 -4.85 2.34
N LYS A 133 -9.43 -4.98 2.15
CA LYS A 133 -10.17 -4.40 1.02
C LYS A 133 -10.68 -3.01 1.39
N LEU A 134 -10.38 -2.05 0.54
CA LEU A 134 -10.78 -0.65 0.65
C LEU A 134 -11.54 -0.20 -0.60
N ARG A 135 -12.60 0.59 -0.42
CA ARG A 135 -13.21 1.36 -1.50
C ARG A 135 -12.41 2.65 -1.70
N VAL A 136 -11.91 2.89 -2.91
CA VAL A 136 -11.19 4.11 -3.26
C VAL A 136 -12.13 5.32 -3.22
N THR A 137 -11.76 6.36 -2.48
CA THR A 137 -12.55 7.59 -2.34
C THR A 137 -11.89 8.80 -2.96
N ALA A 138 -10.57 8.87 -2.99
CA ALA A 138 -9.82 9.95 -3.63
C ALA A 138 -8.38 9.50 -3.92
N VAL A 139 -7.79 10.09 -4.96
CA VAL A 139 -6.40 9.86 -5.37
C VAL A 139 -5.71 11.20 -5.58
N PHE A 140 -4.50 11.34 -5.02
CA PHE A 140 -3.72 12.58 -5.08
C PHE A 140 -2.33 12.31 -5.63
N SER A 141 -1.82 13.24 -6.44
CA SER A 141 -0.39 13.29 -6.74
C SER A 141 0.39 13.66 -5.47
N GLN A 142 1.45 12.92 -5.18
CA GLN A 142 2.40 13.26 -4.10
C GLN A 142 3.84 13.34 -4.64
N THR A 143 3.99 13.24 -5.97
CA THR A 143 5.29 13.45 -6.61
C THR A 143 5.79 14.84 -6.26
N PRO A 144 7.05 14.98 -5.74
CA PRO A 144 7.61 16.27 -5.39
C PRO A 144 7.55 17.25 -6.57
N GLY A 145 6.99 18.42 -6.34
CA GLY A 145 6.84 19.45 -7.38
C GLY A 145 5.57 20.28 -7.21
N PRO A 146 5.30 21.19 -8.16
CA PRO A 146 4.15 22.12 -8.07
C PRO A 146 2.79 21.43 -8.12
N GLU A 147 2.72 20.20 -8.65
CA GLU A 147 1.48 19.39 -8.73
C GLU A 147 1.25 18.51 -7.50
N ALA A 148 2.13 18.56 -6.48
CA ALA A 148 1.95 17.79 -5.26
C ALA A 148 0.66 18.22 -4.55
N GLY A 149 -0.18 17.23 -4.20
CA GLY A 149 -1.50 17.45 -3.59
C GLY A 149 -2.64 17.63 -4.59
N SER A 150 -2.36 17.70 -5.90
CA SER A 150 -3.43 17.75 -6.90
C SER A 150 -4.24 16.46 -6.94
N VAL A 151 -5.55 16.59 -7.19
CA VAL A 151 -6.47 15.44 -7.31
C VAL A 151 -6.25 14.77 -8.66
N LEU A 152 -6.08 13.46 -8.65
CA LEU A 152 -5.95 12.61 -9.84
C LEU A 152 -7.25 11.85 -10.16
N ALA A 153 -7.98 11.43 -9.11
CA ALA A 153 -9.26 10.74 -9.25
C ALA A 153 -10.09 10.79 -7.95
#